data_10992b6e50e39848aa3bbfd1f6ea7df9
#
_entry.id   10992b6e50e39848aa3bbfd1f6ea7df9
#
_cell.length_a   1.000
_cell.length_b   1.000
_cell.length_c   1.000
_cell.angle_alpha   90.00
_cell.angle_beta   90.00
_cell.angle_gamma   90.00
#
_symmetry.space_group_name_H-M   'P 1'
#
loop_
_entity.id
_entity.type
_entity.pdbx_description
1 polymer ?
#
loop_
_entity_poly.entity_id
_entity_poly.type
_entity_poly.pdbx_seq_one_letter_code
_entity_poly.pdbx_strand_id
1 'polypeptide(L)'
;MPNVQVKLWPGRTEEQKRALTEKIVAALEETMGASEAYITVGIEEVAASEWPHTVYKPEIHDKIDYLYKKPGYFYSDEEMTGR
;
A
#
# COMPACT_ATOMS: atom_id res chain seq x y z
N MET A 1 -1.56 -7.68 -16.29
CA MET A 1 -2.59 -7.79 -15.22
C MET A 1 -2.09 -7.14 -13.94
N PRO A 2 -1.91 -5.76 -13.87
CA PRO A 2 -1.44 -5.13 -12.63
C PRO A 2 -2.48 -5.18 -11.51
N ASN A 3 -2.00 -5.43 -10.30
CA ASN A 3 -2.82 -5.45 -9.10
C ASN A 3 -2.14 -4.58 -8.04
N VAL A 4 -2.78 -3.47 -7.67
CA VAL A 4 -2.22 -2.52 -6.71
C VAL A 4 -3.07 -2.54 -5.45
N GLN A 5 -2.42 -2.82 -4.33
CA GLN A 5 -3.08 -2.82 -3.04
C GLN A 5 -2.46 -1.72 -2.18
N VAL A 6 -3.28 -0.76 -1.77
CA VAL A 6 -2.85 0.36 -0.95
C VAL A 6 -3.37 0.14 0.46
N LYS A 7 -2.47 0.14 1.43
CA LYS A 7 -2.88 0.11 2.84
C LYS A 7 -2.46 1.42 3.47
N LEU A 8 -3.32 1.96 4.29
CA LEU A 8 -3.05 3.24 4.92
C LEU A 8 -3.82 3.35 6.25
N TRP A 9 -3.40 4.30 7.05
CA TRP A 9 -4.11 4.60 8.29
C TRP A 9 -5.47 5.21 7.95
N PRO A 10 -6.48 5.04 8.83
CA PRO A 10 -7.78 5.65 8.60
C PRO A 10 -7.70 7.18 8.57
N GLY A 11 -8.68 7.80 7.94
CA GLY A 11 -8.81 9.24 7.96
C GLY A 11 -8.89 9.91 6.60
N ARG A 12 -8.67 9.17 5.53
CA ARG A 12 -8.84 9.75 4.19
C ARG A 12 -10.29 9.66 3.76
N THR A 13 -10.74 10.67 3.02
CA THR A 13 -12.13 10.69 2.54
C THR A 13 -12.29 9.76 1.35
N GLU A 14 -13.55 9.40 1.05
CA GLU A 14 -13.83 8.61 -0.15
C GLU A 14 -13.40 9.34 -1.40
N GLU A 15 -13.54 10.66 -1.40
CA GLU A 15 -13.13 11.47 -2.54
C GLU A 15 -11.62 11.35 -2.77
N GLN A 16 -10.84 11.40 -1.69
CA GLN A 16 -9.39 11.26 -1.79
C GLN A 16 -9.01 9.88 -2.31
N LYS A 17 -9.69 8.84 -1.85
CA LYS A 17 -9.41 7.47 -2.28
C LYS A 17 -9.72 7.27 -3.75
N ARG A 18 -10.81 7.86 -4.23
CA ARG A 18 -11.18 7.78 -5.65
C ARG A 18 -10.19 8.53 -6.51
N ALA A 19 -9.79 9.71 -6.08
CA ALA A 19 -8.79 10.50 -6.81
C ALA A 19 -7.46 9.74 -6.91
N LEU A 20 -7.04 9.12 -5.80
CA LEU A 20 -5.82 8.31 -5.80
C LEU A 20 -5.94 7.15 -6.80
N THR A 21 -7.07 6.46 -6.76
CA THR A 21 -7.30 5.33 -7.66
C THR A 21 -7.21 5.74 -9.12
N GLU A 22 -7.82 6.86 -9.49
CA GLU A 22 -7.77 7.36 -10.86
C GLU A 22 -6.34 7.65 -11.30
N LYS A 23 -5.55 8.22 -10.42
CA LYS A 23 -4.15 8.53 -10.75
C LYS A 23 -3.29 7.28 -10.86
N ILE A 24 -3.56 6.27 -10.03
CA ILE A 24 -2.85 4.99 -10.12
C ILE A 24 -3.15 4.32 -11.45
N VAL A 25 -4.43 4.28 -11.84
CA VAL A 25 -4.83 3.67 -13.10
C VAL A 25 -4.16 4.41 -14.26
N ALA A 26 -4.20 5.75 -14.25
CA ALA A 26 -3.59 6.54 -15.31
C ALA A 26 -2.08 6.29 -15.38
N ALA A 27 -1.42 6.18 -14.24
CA ALA A 27 0.02 5.94 -14.21
C ALA A 27 0.36 4.58 -14.84
N LEU A 28 -0.43 3.56 -14.55
CA LEU A 28 -0.20 2.23 -15.12
C LEU A 28 -0.44 2.21 -16.62
N GLU A 29 -1.44 2.94 -17.07
CA GLU A 29 -1.71 3.05 -18.50
C GLU A 29 -0.56 3.75 -19.22
N GLU A 30 -0.08 4.85 -18.64
CA GLU A 30 0.97 5.65 -19.27
C GLU A 30 2.32 4.96 -19.28
N THR A 31 2.69 4.30 -18.18
CA THR A 31 4.03 3.75 -18.04
C THR A 31 4.17 2.33 -18.56
N MET A 32 3.11 1.55 -18.49
CA MET A 32 3.16 0.12 -18.85
C MET A 32 2.30 -0.22 -20.07
N GLY A 33 1.50 0.72 -20.53
CA GLY A 33 0.53 0.41 -21.59
C GLY A 33 -0.52 -0.57 -21.12
N ALA A 34 -0.80 -0.62 -19.82
CA ALA A 34 -1.78 -1.56 -19.30
C ALA A 34 -3.18 -1.15 -19.70
N SER A 35 -4.01 -2.14 -20.02
CA SER A 35 -5.42 -1.89 -20.32
C SER A 35 -6.18 -1.74 -19.01
N GLU A 36 -7.03 -0.74 -18.94
CA GLU A 36 -7.83 -0.45 -17.75
C GLU A 36 -8.61 -1.69 -17.28
N ALA A 37 -9.07 -2.50 -18.23
CA ALA A 37 -9.87 -3.70 -17.91
C ALA A 37 -9.10 -4.71 -17.05
N TYR A 38 -7.78 -4.67 -17.07
CA TYR A 38 -6.96 -5.63 -16.35
C TYR A 38 -6.30 -5.05 -15.11
N ILE A 39 -6.63 -3.80 -14.76
CA ILE A 39 -6.06 -3.13 -13.60
C ILE A 39 -6.99 -3.30 -12.41
N THR A 40 -6.43 -3.71 -11.29
CA THR A 40 -7.17 -3.80 -10.03
C THR A 40 -6.49 -2.89 -9.02
N VAL A 41 -7.29 -2.08 -8.31
CA VAL A 41 -6.78 -1.21 -7.25
C VAL A 41 -7.65 -1.40 -6.03
N GLY A 42 -7.04 -1.79 -4.93
CA GLY A 42 -7.73 -1.91 -3.65
C GLY A 42 -7.14 -0.91 -2.66
N ILE A 43 -7.98 -0.40 -1.77
CA ILE A 43 -7.55 0.51 -0.71
C ILE A 43 -8.14 -0.01 0.60
N GLU A 44 -7.27 -0.28 1.55
CA GLU A 44 -7.67 -0.85 2.82
C GLU A 44 -7.13 0.00 3.96
N GLU A 45 -7.99 0.36 4.90
CA GLU A 45 -7.57 1.09 6.08
C GLU A 45 -7.16 0.13 7.18
N VAL A 46 -6.03 0.41 7.81
CA VAL A 46 -5.52 -0.40 8.91
C VAL A 46 -5.20 0.55 10.06
N ALA A 47 -5.70 0.23 11.25
CA ALA A 47 -5.49 1.06 12.42
C ALA A 47 -3.99 1.22 12.71
N ALA A 48 -3.60 2.40 13.20
CA ALA A 48 -2.20 2.67 13.51
C ALA A 48 -1.63 1.65 14.49
N SER A 49 -2.44 1.21 15.47
CA SER A 49 -1.98 0.24 16.47
C SER A 49 -1.74 -1.15 15.86
N GLU A 50 -2.37 -1.46 14.75
CA GLU A 50 -2.20 -2.75 14.09
C GLU A 50 -1.10 -2.72 13.02
N TRP A 51 -0.68 -1.54 12.62
CA TRP A 51 0.25 -1.37 11.51
C TRP A 51 1.56 -2.13 11.67
N PRO A 52 2.24 -2.07 12.84
CA PRO A 52 3.55 -2.71 12.95
C PRO A 52 3.54 -4.20 12.66
N HIS A 53 2.54 -4.92 13.13
CA HIS A 53 2.54 -6.38 12.99
C HIS A 53 1.68 -6.90 11.86
N THR A 54 0.71 -6.14 11.36
CA THR A 54 -0.12 -6.61 10.26
C THR A 54 0.34 -6.09 8.91
N VAL A 55 1.02 -4.95 8.86
CA VAL A 55 1.48 -4.38 7.60
C VAL A 55 3.00 -4.29 7.55
N TYR A 56 3.61 -3.59 8.51
CA TYR A 56 5.04 -3.33 8.43
C TYR A 56 5.85 -4.63 8.43
N LYS A 57 5.61 -5.51 9.37
CA LYS A 57 6.39 -6.75 9.48
C LYS A 57 6.23 -7.63 8.24
N PRO A 58 5.00 -8.05 7.86
CA PRO A 58 4.86 -9.00 6.76
C PRO A 58 5.04 -8.42 5.38
N GLU A 59 4.74 -7.13 5.18
CA GLU A 59 4.68 -6.58 3.83
C GLU A 59 5.77 -5.57 3.52
N ILE A 60 6.45 -5.05 4.55
CA ILE A 60 7.51 -4.07 4.33
C ILE A 60 8.83 -4.65 4.79
N HIS A 61 8.94 -4.98 6.07
CA HIS A 61 10.19 -5.51 6.63
C HIS A 61 10.61 -6.82 5.94
N ASP A 62 9.68 -7.78 5.89
CA ASP A 62 9.98 -9.11 5.33
C ASP A 62 10.11 -9.10 3.81
N LYS A 63 9.62 -8.05 3.16
CA LYS A 63 9.67 -7.94 1.71
C LYS A 63 10.54 -6.78 1.25
N ILE A 64 11.52 -6.44 2.06
CA ILE A 64 12.36 -5.26 1.81
C ILE A 64 12.99 -5.28 0.42
N ASP A 65 13.33 -6.46 -0.07
CA ASP A 65 13.98 -6.60 -1.38
C ASP A 65 13.05 -6.31 -2.55
N TYR A 66 11.75 -6.30 -2.32
CA TYR A 66 10.77 -6.01 -3.37
C TYR A 66 10.43 -4.53 -3.45
N LEU A 67 10.85 -3.74 -2.47
CA LEU A 67 10.42 -2.35 -2.39
C LEU A 67 11.24 -1.46 -3.32
N TYR A 68 10.55 -0.78 -4.23
CA TYR A 68 11.19 0.21 -5.09
C TYR A 68 11.36 1.55 -4.40
N LYS A 69 10.51 1.82 -3.41
CA LYS A 69 10.68 2.96 -2.53
C LYS A 69 10.61 2.47 -1.10
N LYS A 70 11.70 2.60 -0.38
CA LYS A 70 11.77 2.12 1.00
C LYS A 70 11.22 3.15 1.97
N PRO A 71 10.75 2.70 3.15
CA PRO A 71 10.19 3.64 4.13
C PRO A 71 11.28 4.47 4.78
N GLY A 72 10.89 5.66 5.21
CA GLY A 72 11.77 6.51 6.01
C GLY A 72 11.55 6.34 7.50
N TYR A 73 10.91 5.24 7.91
CA TYR A 73 10.64 4.92 9.30
C TYR A 73 10.89 3.45 9.53
N PHE A 74 10.94 3.06 10.80
CA PHE A 74 11.09 1.64 11.15
C PHE A 74 10.41 1.38 12.50
N TYR A 75 10.16 0.11 12.77
CA TYR A 75 9.65 -0.34 14.06
C TYR A 75 10.66 -1.31 14.67
N SER A 76 10.67 -1.38 16.00
CA SER A 76 11.52 -2.34 16.71
C SER A 76 10.95 -3.75 16.54
N ASP A 77 11.80 -4.76 16.83
CA ASP A 77 11.33 -6.14 16.80
C ASP A 77 10.14 -6.34 17.73
N GLU A 78 10.18 -5.70 18.89
CA GLU A 78 9.10 -5.81 19.87
C GLU A 78 7.80 -5.25 19.31
N GLU A 79 7.87 -4.10 18.66
CA GLU A 79 6.67 -3.50 18.06
C GLU A 79 6.09 -4.35 16.94
N MET A 80 6.95 -4.98 16.17
CA MET A 80 6.50 -5.80 15.05
C MET A 80 5.87 -7.11 15.48
N THR A 81 6.30 -7.66 16.61
CA THR A 81 5.84 -8.98 17.07
C THR A 81 5.17 -8.96 18.43
N GLY A 82 5.26 -7.87 19.14
CA GLY A 82 4.86 -7.77 20.53
C GLY A 82 3.37 -7.58 20.72
N ARG A 83 2.63 -8.60 20.51
CA ARG A 83 1.18 -8.57 20.70
C ARG A 83 0.81 -9.22 21.99
#